data_a25f89db03e30679ba94c613048054b9
#
_entry.id   a25f89db03e30679ba94c613048054b9
#
_cell.length_a   1.000
_cell.length_b   1.000
_cell.length_c   1.000
_cell.angle_alpha   90.00
_cell.angle_beta   90.00
_cell.angle_gamma   90.00
#
_symmetry.space_group_name_H-M   'P 1'
#
loop_
_entity.id
_entity.type
_entity.pdbx_description
1 polymer ?
#
loop_
_entity_poly.entity_id
_entity_poly.type
_entity_poly.pdbx_seq_one_letter_code
_entity_poly.pdbx_strand_id
1 'polypeptide(L)'
;MAWMNRESLALTVQEGQAVYWSRSRGKLWRKGESSGHQQVLRDIRLDCDADVVLLKVEQKGGIACHTGRRSCFYRTLKDGQWVSADPVIKDPNTIYGSN
;
A
#
# COMPACT_ATOMS: atom_id res chain seq x y z
N MET A 1 -3.70 2.73 3.36
CA MET A 1 -3.98 4.05 2.73
C MET A 1 -2.68 4.81 2.50
N ALA A 2 -2.62 5.57 1.44
CA ALA A 2 -1.45 6.38 1.11
C ALA A 2 -1.92 7.67 0.42
N TRP A 3 -1.02 8.66 0.33
CA TRP A 3 -1.34 9.92 -0.31
C TRP A 3 -1.04 9.85 -1.81
N MET A 4 -1.86 10.56 -2.59
CA MET A 4 -1.65 10.75 -4.02
C MET A 4 -1.82 12.22 -4.38
N ASN A 5 -1.14 12.64 -5.43
CA ASN A 5 -1.38 13.91 -6.07
C ASN A 5 -1.68 13.67 -7.56
N ARG A 6 -1.89 14.73 -8.33
CA ARG A 6 -2.19 14.60 -9.76
C ARG A 6 -1.10 13.84 -10.50
N GLU A 7 0.15 14.12 -10.19
CA GLU A 7 1.29 13.49 -10.84
C GLU A 7 1.39 11.99 -10.50
N SER A 8 1.22 11.62 -9.22
CA SER A 8 1.26 10.21 -8.82
C SER A 8 0.12 9.41 -9.44
N LEU A 9 -1.08 10.01 -9.54
CA LEU A 9 -2.20 9.36 -10.19
C LEU A 9 -1.93 9.14 -11.68
N ALA A 10 -1.42 10.16 -12.38
CA ALA A 10 -1.08 10.05 -13.80
C ALA A 10 -0.03 8.96 -14.03
N LEU A 11 1.00 8.88 -13.19
CA LEU A 11 2.02 7.86 -13.29
C LEU A 11 1.49 6.47 -12.97
N THR A 12 0.58 6.35 -12.00
CA THR A 12 -0.08 5.08 -11.70
C THR A 12 -0.80 4.52 -12.92
N VAL A 13 -1.54 5.36 -13.62
CA VAL A 13 -2.24 4.96 -14.85
C VAL A 13 -1.26 4.62 -15.96
N GLN A 14 -0.23 5.44 -16.14
CA GLN A 14 0.75 5.27 -17.20
C GLN A 14 1.60 4.02 -17.02
N GLU A 15 2.05 3.76 -15.79
CA GLU A 15 2.94 2.65 -15.49
C GLU A 15 2.23 1.34 -15.20
N GLY A 16 0.94 1.39 -14.86
CA GLY A 16 0.18 0.19 -14.49
C GLY A 16 0.55 -0.37 -13.12
N GLN A 17 1.16 0.44 -12.26
CA GLN A 17 1.48 0.05 -10.90
C GLN A 17 1.31 1.25 -9.97
N ALA A 18 1.09 0.98 -8.67
CA ALA A 18 0.77 2.02 -7.72
C ALA A 18 1.96 2.96 -7.48
N VAL A 19 1.73 4.24 -7.71
CA VAL A 19 2.68 5.34 -7.44
C VAL A 19 1.99 6.29 -6.48
N TYR A 20 2.64 6.60 -5.37
CA TYR A 20 2.09 7.43 -4.32
C TYR A 20 2.90 8.70 -4.13
N TRP A 21 2.34 9.62 -3.35
CA TRP A 21 3.01 10.85 -2.96
C TRP A 21 3.43 10.77 -1.50
N SER A 22 4.70 10.96 -1.22
CA SER A 22 5.19 11.04 0.15
C SER A 22 5.13 12.48 0.64
N ARG A 23 4.23 12.77 1.56
CA ARG A 23 4.09 14.11 2.14
C ARG A 23 5.31 14.50 2.97
N SER A 24 5.85 13.55 3.71
CA SER A 24 7.00 13.82 4.58
C SER A 24 8.29 14.08 3.80
N ARG A 25 8.46 13.41 2.66
CA ARG A 25 9.66 13.56 1.83
C ARG A 25 9.47 14.56 0.69
N GLY A 26 8.23 14.95 0.40
CA GLY A 26 7.90 15.81 -0.72
C GLY A 26 8.25 15.23 -2.07
N LYS A 27 8.09 13.93 -2.25
CA LYS A 27 8.42 13.27 -3.52
C LYS A 27 7.52 12.07 -3.81
N LEU A 28 7.55 11.64 -5.06
CA LEU A 28 6.87 10.43 -5.51
C LEU A 28 7.59 9.18 -5.01
N TRP A 29 6.83 8.12 -4.76
CA TRP A 29 7.42 6.82 -4.49
C TRP A 29 6.56 5.71 -5.07
N ARG A 30 7.22 4.68 -5.56
CA ARG A 30 6.57 3.51 -6.13
C ARG A 30 6.52 2.42 -5.08
N LYS A 31 5.35 1.84 -4.89
CA LYS A 31 5.20 0.74 -3.94
C LYS A 31 6.07 -0.43 -4.39
N GLY A 32 6.89 -0.92 -3.47
CA GLY A 32 7.80 -2.03 -3.76
C GLY A 32 9.19 -1.61 -4.21
N GLU A 33 9.44 -0.31 -4.30
CA GLU A 33 10.74 0.24 -4.68
C GLU A 33 11.87 -0.29 -3.80
N SER A 34 11.62 -0.39 -2.49
CA SER A 34 12.59 -0.88 -1.51
C SER A 34 12.41 -2.34 -1.13
N SER A 35 11.17 -2.80 -1.13
CA SER A 35 10.83 -4.14 -0.61
C SER A 35 10.60 -5.19 -1.68
N GLY A 36 10.45 -4.79 -2.94
CA GLY A 36 10.09 -5.68 -4.03
C GLY A 36 8.62 -6.08 -4.07
N HIS A 37 7.79 -5.55 -3.15
CA HIS A 37 6.36 -5.87 -3.08
C HIS A 37 5.54 -4.86 -3.85
N GLN A 38 5.68 -4.85 -5.16
CA GLN A 38 5.00 -3.93 -6.06
C GLN A 38 3.49 -4.20 -6.09
N GLN A 39 2.73 -3.16 -6.41
CA GLN A 39 1.29 -3.25 -6.59
C GLN A 39 0.97 -3.01 -8.06
N VAL A 40 0.62 -4.08 -8.76
CA VAL A 40 0.24 -4.02 -10.17
C VAL A 40 -1.23 -3.59 -10.25
N LEU A 41 -1.49 -2.51 -10.99
CA LEU A 41 -2.83 -1.95 -11.11
C LEU A 41 -3.74 -2.85 -11.92
N ARG A 42 -4.93 -3.13 -11.36
CA ARG A 42 -5.99 -3.91 -12.04
C ARG A 42 -7.22 -3.07 -12.32
N ASP A 43 -7.55 -2.13 -11.45
CA ASP A 43 -8.71 -1.27 -11.61
C ASP A 43 -8.54 -0.02 -10.76
N ILE A 44 -9.15 1.08 -11.16
CA ILE A 44 -9.20 2.34 -10.43
C ILE A 44 -10.65 2.78 -10.31
N ARG A 45 -11.05 3.14 -9.10
CA ARG A 45 -12.39 3.70 -8.85
C ARG A 45 -12.27 4.99 -8.06
N LEU A 46 -13.15 5.93 -8.40
CA LEU A 46 -13.25 7.22 -7.72
C LEU A 46 -14.49 7.17 -6.82
N ASP A 47 -14.37 7.70 -5.62
CA ASP A 47 -15.51 7.74 -4.73
C ASP A 47 -16.53 8.82 -5.16
N CYS A 48 -17.70 8.84 -4.49
CA CYS A 48 -18.80 9.72 -4.89
C CYS A 48 -18.49 11.21 -4.74
N ASP A 49 -17.59 11.59 -3.84
CA ASP A 49 -17.17 12.97 -3.64
C ASP A 49 -15.94 13.35 -4.49
N ALA A 50 -15.38 12.39 -5.19
CA ALA A 50 -14.20 12.57 -6.05
C ALA A 50 -12.95 13.03 -5.29
N ASP A 51 -12.80 12.63 -4.04
CA ASP A 51 -11.64 12.98 -3.22
C ASP A 51 -10.82 11.77 -2.74
N VAL A 52 -11.31 10.55 -3.00
CA VAL A 52 -10.61 9.29 -2.66
C VAL A 52 -10.58 8.39 -3.88
N VAL A 53 -9.43 7.79 -4.12
CA VAL A 53 -9.24 6.83 -5.22
C VAL A 53 -9.02 5.45 -4.62
N LEU A 54 -9.77 4.48 -5.12
CA LEU A 54 -9.58 3.08 -4.76
C LEU A 54 -8.79 2.39 -5.87
N LEU A 55 -7.63 1.88 -5.52
CA LEU A 55 -6.82 1.09 -6.45
C LEU A 55 -7.02 -0.39 -6.14
N LYS A 56 -7.49 -1.14 -7.13
CA LYS A 56 -7.48 -2.60 -7.06
C LYS A 56 -6.18 -3.08 -7.65
N VAL A 57 -5.37 -3.76 -6.85
CA VAL A 57 -4.01 -4.12 -7.24
C VAL A 57 -3.74 -5.59 -6.98
N GLU A 58 -2.81 -6.13 -7.75
CA GLU A 58 -2.20 -7.42 -7.46
C GLU A 58 -0.91 -7.15 -6.69
N GLN A 59 -0.83 -7.69 -5.47
CA GLN A 59 0.33 -7.51 -4.61
C GLN A 59 1.41 -8.52 -4.94
N LYS A 60 2.55 -8.06 -5.39
CA LYS A 60 3.72 -8.92 -5.54
C LYS A 60 4.22 -9.31 -4.15
N GLY A 61 4.36 -10.61 -3.89
CA GLY A 61 4.76 -11.12 -2.60
C GLY A 61 3.64 -11.22 -1.55
N GLY A 62 2.43 -10.76 -1.88
CA GLY A 62 1.26 -10.87 -1.00
C GLY A 62 1.28 -10.00 0.24
N ILE A 63 2.20 -9.04 0.35
CA ILE A 63 2.40 -8.21 1.52
C ILE A 63 2.29 -6.73 1.13
N ALA A 64 1.40 -6.00 1.79
CA ALA A 64 1.24 -4.57 1.59
C ALA A 64 1.77 -3.75 2.76
N CYS A 65 1.78 -4.31 3.96
CA CYS A 65 2.13 -3.59 5.17
C CYS A 65 3.60 -3.81 5.54
N HIS A 66 4.26 -2.75 6.00
CA HIS A 66 5.66 -2.82 6.46
C HIS A 66 5.85 -3.76 7.66
N THR A 67 4.76 -4.13 8.35
CA THR A 67 4.81 -5.12 9.44
C THR A 67 4.89 -6.56 8.93
N GLY A 68 4.93 -6.77 7.62
CA GLY A 68 4.96 -8.10 7.01
C GLY A 68 3.59 -8.74 6.88
N ARG A 69 2.53 -7.96 7.01
CA ARG A 69 1.15 -8.42 6.88
C ARG A 69 0.59 -8.10 5.50
N ARG A 70 -0.43 -8.85 5.12
CA ARG A 70 -1.09 -8.71 3.83
C ARG A 70 -1.72 -7.32 3.63
N SER A 71 -2.20 -6.71 4.71
CA SER A 71 -2.85 -5.41 4.69
C SER A 71 -2.44 -4.61 5.90
N CYS A 72 -2.44 -3.28 5.75
CA CYS A 72 -2.26 -2.38 6.89
C CYS A 72 -3.47 -2.42 7.83
N PHE A 73 -4.61 -2.88 7.36
CA PHE A 73 -5.83 -3.02 8.15
C PHE A 73 -5.92 -4.42 8.79
N TYR A 74 -4.93 -4.75 9.60
CA TYR A 74 -4.83 -6.07 10.22
C TYR A 74 -5.42 -6.15 11.62
N ARG A 75 -5.86 -5.03 12.19
CA ARG A 75 -6.46 -5.00 13.52
C ARG A 75 -7.98 -4.93 13.41
N THR A 76 -8.65 -5.67 14.28
CA THR A 76 -10.11 -5.63 14.40
C THR A 76 -10.51 -5.21 15.81
N LEU A 77 -11.68 -4.60 15.94
CA LEU A 77 -12.22 -4.23 17.24
C LEU A 77 -12.96 -5.43 17.84
N LYS A 78 -12.54 -5.86 19.02
CA LYS A 78 -13.15 -6.98 19.71
C LYS A 78 -13.21 -6.68 21.21
N ASP A 79 -14.41 -6.74 21.78
CA ASP A 79 -14.65 -6.48 23.21
C ASP A 79 -14.06 -5.14 23.66
N GLY A 80 -14.19 -4.12 22.81
CA GLY A 80 -13.70 -2.78 23.10
C GLY A 80 -12.19 -2.60 22.96
N GLN A 81 -11.50 -3.58 22.38
CA GLN A 81 -10.05 -3.53 22.21
C GLN A 81 -9.65 -3.83 20.77
N TRP A 82 -8.55 -3.23 20.33
CA TRP A 82 -7.97 -3.52 19.03
C TRP A 82 -7.07 -4.74 19.14
N VAL A 83 -7.41 -5.78 18.37
CA VAL A 83 -6.66 -7.03 18.37
C VAL A 83 -6.20 -7.34 16.94
N SER A 84 -5.05 -7.99 16.84
CA SER A 84 -4.49 -8.39 15.56
C SER A 84 -5.29 -9.55 14.99
N ALA A 85 -5.92 -9.35 13.82
CA ALA A 85 -6.73 -10.38 13.15
C ALA A 85 -5.92 -11.15 12.13
N ASP A 86 -4.89 -10.52 11.53
CA ASP A 86 -4.08 -11.12 10.48
C ASP A 86 -2.67 -11.42 10.97
N PRO A 87 -2.12 -12.59 10.67
CA PRO A 87 -0.77 -12.94 11.07
C PRO A 87 0.27 -12.19 10.24
N VAL A 88 1.48 -12.11 10.78
CA VAL A 88 2.65 -11.67 10.01
C VAL A 88 3.00 -12.79 9.03
N ILE A 89 2.98 -12.46 7.74
CA ILE A 89 3.31 -13.42 6.69
C ILE A 89 4.83 -13.55 6.55
N LYS A 90 5.53 -12.41 6.70
CA LYS A 90 6.97 -12.36 6.56
C LYS A 90 7.52 -11.34 7.54
N ASP A 91 8.57 -11.72 8.26
CA ASP A 91 9.21 -10.84 9.25
C ASP A 91 9.67 -9.55 8.57
N PRO A 92 9.33 -8.37 9.13
CA PRO A 92 9.79 -7.09 8.59
C PRO A 92 11.30 -6.97 8.45
N ASN A 93 12.06 -7.58 9.33
CA ASN A 93 13.52 -7.58 9.25
C ASN A 93 14.01 -8.30 7.99
N THR A 94 13.30 -9.30 7.54
CA THR A 94 13.61 -10.01 6.30
C THR A 94 13.29 -9.16 5.08
N ILE A 95 12.28 -8.29 5.17
CA ILE A 95 11.86 -7.44 4.06
C ILE A 95 12.77 -6.23 3.90
N TYR A 96 13.11 -5.55 5.00
CA TYR A 96 13.76 -4.24 4.98
C TYR A 96 15.16 -4.23 5.58
N GLY A 97 15.48 -5.12 6.49
CA GLY A 97 16.67 -5.04 7.30
C GLY A 97 17.80 -5.94 6.89
N SER A 98 17.62 -6.63 5.82
CA SER A 98 18.52 -7.72 5.52
C SER A 98 19.80 -7.31 4.87
N ASN A 99 19.93 -6.19 4.60
CA ASN A 99 21.11 -5.97 3.94
C ASN A 99 22.12 -5.59 4.30
#